data_56c3ee64c629f498b5824df9d8899c7e
#
_entry.id   56c3ee64c629f498b5824df9d8899c7e
#
_cell.length_a   1.000
_cell.length_b   1.000
_cell.length_c   1.000
_cell.angle_alpha   90.00
_cell.angle_beta   90.00
_cell.angle_gamma   90.00
#
_symmetry.space_group_name_H-M   'P 1'
#
loop_
_entity.id
_entity.type
_entity.pdbx_description
1 polymer ?
#
loop_
_entity_poly.entity_id
_entity_poly.type
_entity_poly.pdbx_seq_one_letter_code
_entity_poly.pdbx_strand_id
1 'polypeptide(L)'
;MNEFNVFVCHQQFFDNKNNQLILNKSKCIKILFTPKVINNHNSFDAVIELPTTVKEINNIIENAVAKKTFNKNSSIQIKNYLLDKNEKKLINGNNFIILTEKEIQLLELFLNNKKPISKNKILSLVWHYSTDADTHTVETHIYRLRKKISKEFFDEKFIFNNKEGYFL
;
A
#
# COMPACT_ATOMS: atom_id res chain seq x y z
N MET A 1 -24.80 -0.73 11.96
CA MET A 1 -24.70 -1.84 10.99
C MET A 1 -23.44 -2.61 11.32
N ASN A 2 -23.54 -3.87 11.71
CA ASN A 2 -22.37 -4.70 11.92
C ASN A 2 -21.71 -4.97 10.56
N GLU A 3 -20.57 -4.37 10.31
CA GLU A 3 -19.77 -4.68 9.13
C GLU A 3 -19.17 -6.08 9.31
N PHE A 4 -19.60 -7.03 8.51
CA PHE A 4 -18.97 -8.34 8.45
C PHE A 4 -17.57 -8.17 7.84
N ASN A 5 -16.55 -8.55 8.58
CA ASN A 5 -15.17 -8.45 8.11
C ASN A 5 -14.76 -9.57 7.15
N VAL A 6 -15.45 -10.71 7.20
CA VAL A 6 -15.15 -11.91 6.40
C VAL A 6 -16.41 -12.41 5.71
N PHE A 7 -16.34 -12.70 4.44
CA PHE A 7 -17.36 -13.36 3.65
C PHE A 7 -16.83 -14.70 3.16
N VAL A 8 -17.55 -15.75 3.47
CA VAL A 8 -17.22 -17.13 3.10
C VAL A 8 -18.26 -17.65 2.16
N CYS A 9 -17.89 -18.23 1.02
CA CYS A 9 -18.83 -18.84 0.10
C CYS A 9 -18.28 -20.16 -0.49
N HIS A 10 -19.22 -21.03 -0.93
CA HIS A 10 -18.89 -22.21 -1.69
C HIS A 10 -18.79 -21.86 -3.17
N GLN A 11 -18.04 -22.67 -3.94
CA GLN A 11 -17.84 -22.45 -5.38
C GLN A 11 -19.15 -22.34 -6.15
N GLN A 12 -20.15 -23.15 -5.86
CA GLN A 12 -21.48 -23.07 -6.50
C GLN A 12 -22.15 -21.68 -6.38
N PHE A 13 -21.92 -20.99 -5.24
CA PHE A 13 -22.39 -19.61 -5.08
C PHE A 13 -21.64 -18.66 -6.01
N PHE A 14 -20.35 -18.86 -6.17
CA PHE A 14 -19.50 -18.02 -7.02
C PHE A 14 -19.74 -18.25 -8.51
N ASP A 15 -20.17 -19.44 -8.93
CA ASP A 15 -20.42 -19.76 -10.33
C ASP A 15 -21.60 -18.95 -10.92
N ASN A 16 -22.44 -18.35 -10.06
CA ASN A 16 -23.52 -17.46 -10.49
C ASN A 16 -22.99 -16.03 -10.72
N LYS A 17 -23.17 -15.50 -11.95
CA LYS A 17 -22.73 -14.16 -12.36
C LYS A 17 -23.26 -13.02 -11.49
N ASN A 18 -24.50 -13.10 -11.03
CA ASN A 18 -25.09 -12.07 -10.15
C ASN A 18 -24.37 -12.03 -8.79
N ASN A 19 -24.00 -13.20 -8.24
CA ASN A 19 -23.27 -13.31 -6.99
C ASN A 19 -21.85 -12.77 -7.12
N GLN A 20 -21.19 -12.97 -8.27
CA GLN A 20 -19.88 -12.37 -8.57
C GLN A 20 -19.93 -10.84 -8.51
N LEU A 21 -20.99 -10.21 -9.01
CA LEU A 21 -21.15 -8.76 -8.95
C LEU A 21 -21.29 -8.25 -7.50
N ILE A 22 -21.99 -9.00 -6.64
CA ILE A 22 -22.11 -8.68 -5.21
C ILE A 22 -20.75 -8.78 -4.52
N LEU A 23 -20.02 -9.88 -4.78
CA LEU A 23 -18.69 -10.09 -4.21
C LEU A 23 -17.70 -9.02 -4.65
N ASN A 24 -17.71 -8.62 -5.92
CA ASN A 24 -16.77 -7.62 -6.43
C ASN A 24 -16.99 -6.23 -5.83
N LYS A 25 -18.21 -5.89 -5.44
CA LYS A 25 -18.53 -4.63 -4.75
C LYS A 25 -18.20 -4.65 -3.26
N SER A 26 -18.03 -5.81 -2.66
CA SER A 26 -17.81 -5.98 -1.24
C SER A 26 -16.33 -5.72 -0.88
N LYS A 27 -16.09 -4.98 0.20
CA LYS A 27 -14.74 -4.69 0.74
C LYS A 27 -14.28 -5.69 1.81
N CYS A 28 -15.12 -6.69 2.15
CA CYS A 28 -14.77 -7.70 3.14
C CYS A 28 -13.65 -8.64 2.66
N ILE A 29 -13.11 -9.42 3.57
CA ILE A 29 -12.22 -10.55 3.24
C ILE A 29 -13.07 -11.65 2.61
N LYS A 30 -12.65 -12.16 1.46
CA LYS A 30 -13.40 -13.15 0.68
C LYS A 30 -12.68 -14.48 0.72
N ILE A 31 -13.37 -15.51 1.20
CA ILE A 31 -12.84 -16.86 1.30
C ILE A 31 -13.73 -17.81 0.52
N LEU A 32 -13.12 -18.62 -0.34
CA LEU A 32 -13.79 -19.60 -1.16
C LEU A 32 -13.59 -21.00 -0.60
N PHE A 33 -14.70 -21.74 -0.41
CA PHE A 33 -14.67 -23.19 -0.22
C PHE A 33 -14.82 -23.89 -1.57
N THR A 34 -13.93 -24.83 -1.87
CA THR A 34 -13.94 -25.60 -3.12
C THR A 34 -13.59 -27.07 -2.88
N PRO A 35 -14.21 -28.02 -3.61
CA PRO A 35 -13.86 -29.43 -3.51
C PRO A 35 -12.56 -29.80 -4.25
N LYS A 36 -11.99 -28.89 -5.04
CA LYS A 36 -10.74 -29.11 -5.80
C LYS A 36 -9.89 -27.84 -5.80
N VAL A 37 -8.57 -28.01 -5.72
CA VAL A 37 -7.63 -26.90 -5.91
C VAL A 37 -7.81 -26.31 -7.30
N ILE A 38 -8.19 -25.05 -7.37
CA ILE A 38 -8.31 -24.32 -8.62
C ILE A 38 -7.25 -23.21 -8.60
N ASN A 39 -6.34 -23.23 -9.55
CA ASN A 39 -5.14 -22.40 -9.60
C ASN A 39 -5.39 -20.91 -9.92
N ASN A 40 -6.64 -20.44 -10.01
CA ASN A 40 -6.89 -19.06 -10.47
C ASN A 40 -8.12 -18.42 -9.80
N HIS A 41 -7.99 -18.03 -8.55
CA HIS A 41 -9.03 -17.28 -7.83
C HIS A 41 -8.56 -15.88 -7.38
N ASN A 42 -8.12 -15.07 -8.33
CA ASN A 42 -7.67 -13.68 -8.06
C ASN A 42 -8.72 -12.79 -7.36
N SER A 43 -9.97 -13.25 -7.29
CA SER A 43 -11.09 -12.52 -6.64
C SER A 43 -11.24 -12.84 -5.15
N PHE A 44 -10.46 -13.79 -4.60
CA PHE A 44 -10.55 -14.22 -3.21
C PHE A 44 -9.23 -13.98 -2.46
N ASP A 45 -9.36 -13.61 -1.19
CA ASP A 45 -8.20 -13.40 -0.31
C ASP A 45 -7.60 -14.74 0.18
N ALA A 46 -8.43 -15.81 0.25
CA ALA A 46 -7.99 -17.19 0.51
C ALA A 46 -8.94 -18.22 -0.11
N VAL A 47 -8.43 -19.43 -0.33
CA VAL A 47 -9.19 -20.59 -0.81
C VAL A 47 -8.99 -21.74 0.18
N ILE A 48 -10.07 -22.43 0.50
CA ILE A 48 -10.09 -23.57 1.42
C ILE A 48 -10.59 -24.79 0.64
N GLU A 49 -9.74 -25.82 0.57
CA GLU A 49 -10.09 -27.09 -0.05
C GLU A 49 -10.88 -27.96 0.93
N LEU A 50 -11.95 -28.57 0.42
CA LEU A 50 -12.77 -29.51 1.19
C LEU A 50 -12.43 -30.97 0.82
N PRO A 51 -12.46 -31.92 1.79
CA PRO A 51 -12.82 -31.75 3.20
C PRO A 51 -11.70 -31.11 4.04
N THR A 52 -12.06 -30.32 5.06
CA THR A 52 -11.11 -29.65 5.96
C THR A 52 -11.62 -29.64 7.41
N THR A 53 -10.74 -29.31 8.35
CA THR A 53 -11.09 -29.22 9.77
C THR A 53 -11.43 -27.77 10.17
N VAL A 54 -12.23 -27.61 11.24
CA VAL A 54 -12.53 -26.28 11.81
C VAL A 54 -11.24 -25.54 12.21
N LYS A 55 -10.24 -26.26 12.69
CA LYS A 55 -8.94 -25.68 13.06
C LYS A 55 -8.23 -25.06 11.85
N GLU A 56 -8.22 -25.77 10.72
CA GLU A 56 -7.63 -25.27 9.46
C GLU A 56 -8.39 -24.06 8.92
N ILE A 57 -9.74 -24.11 8.96
CA ILE A 57 -10.59 -22.98 8.58
C ILE A 57 -10.20 -21.72 9.39
N ASN A 58 -10.14 -21.83 10.72
CA ASN A 58 -9.77 -20.71 11.58
C ASN A 58 -8.38 -20.18 11.28
N ASN A 59 -7.39 -21.06 11.11
CA ASN A 59 -6.02 -20.66 10.78
C ASN A 59 -5.97 -19.88 9.43
N ILE A 60 -6.68 -20.34 8.41
CA ILE A 60 -6.71 -19.68 7.10
C ILE A 60 -7.41 -18.32 7.19
N ILE A 61 -8.52 -18.22 7.94
CA ILE A 61 -9.23 -16.97 8.18
C ILE A 61 -8.32 -15.96 8.90
N GLU A 62 -7.69 -16.38 10.00
CA GLU A 62 -6.78 -15.53 10.78
C GLU A 62 -5.63 -15.01 9.93
N ASN A 63 -5.00 -15.87 9.13
CA ASN A 63 -3.94 -15.49 8.21
C ASN A 63 -4.41 -14.51 7.14
N ALA A 64 -5.60 -14.73 6.55
CA ALA A 64 -6.18 -13.81 5.56
C ALA A 64 -6.51 -12.44 6.17
N VAL A 65 -7.06 -12.42 7.39
CA VAL A 65 -7.33 -11.19 8.17
C VAL A 65 -6.02 -10.45 8.47
N ALA A 66 -5.02 -11.15 9.00
CA ALA A 66 -3.72 -10.58 9.34
C ALA A 66 -3.04 -9.97 8.10
N LYS A 67 -3.02 -10.69 6.97
CA LYS A 67 -2.46 -10.24 5.70
C LYS A 67 -3.16 -8.99 5.17
N LYS A 68 -4.50 -8.97 5.21
CA LYS A 68 -5.27 -7.81 4.72
C LYS A 68 -5.10 -6.59 5.61
N THR A 69 -5.05 -6.78 6.93
CA THR A 69 -4.78 -5.70 7.90
C THR A 69 -3.35 -5.16 7.72
N PHE A 70 -2.37 -6.04 7.57
CA PHE A 70 -0.98 -5.67 7.31
C PHE A 70 -0.86 -4.85 6.02
N ASN A 71 -1.47 -5.29 4.92
CA ASN A 71 -1.47 -4.58 3.65
C ASN A 71 -2.19 -3.22 3.75
N LYS A 72 -3.33 -3.15 4.46
CA LYS A 72 -4.05 -1.90 4.67
C LYS A 72 -3.23 -0.89 5.48
N ASN A 73 -2.51 -1.34 6.50
CA ASN A 73 -1.67 -0.48 7.34
C ASN A 73 -0.39 -0.02 6.64
N SER A 74 0.04 -0.74 5.60
CA SER A 74 1.22 -0.39 4.81
C SER A 74 0.94 0.52 3.62
N SER A 75 -0.34 0.72 3.28
CA SER A 75 -0.75 1.56 2.14
C SER A 75 -1.20 2.93 2.64
N ILE A 76 -0.56 3.98 2.14
CA ILE A 76 -0.85 5.38 2.51
C ILE A 76 -1.24 6.16 1.26
N GLN A 77 -2.39 6.86 1.31
CA GLN A 77 -2.82 7.75 0.24
C GLN A 77 -2.03 9.06 0.29
N ILE A 78 -1.40 9.43 -0.84
CA ILE A 78 -0.67 10.68 -1.03
C ILE A 78 -1.23 11.42 -2.25
N LYS A 79 -2.06 12.43 -2.09
CA LYS A 79 -2.75 13.08 -3.21
C LYS A 79 -3.50 12.01 -4.06
N ASN A 80 -3.16 11.89 -5.34
CA ASN A 80 -3.72 10.90 -6.27
C ASN A 80 -2.91 9.60 -6.33
N TYR A 81 -1.94 9.41 -5.44
CA TYR A 81 -1.03 8.27 -5.43
C TYR A 81 -1.29 7.37 -4.22
N LEU A 82 -1.01 6.09 -4.37
CA LEU A 82 -0.98 5.12 -3.29
C LEU A 82 0.49 4.73 -3.01
N LEU A 83 0.98 5.04 -1.83
CA LEU A 83 2.27 4.56 -1.35
C LEU A 83 2.07 3.18 -0.71
N ASP A 84 2.57 2.14 -1.32
CA ASP A 84 2.68 0.80 -0.74
C ASP A 84 4.08 0.61 -0.15
N LYS A 85 4.15 0.61 1.19
CA LYS A 85 5.43 0.49 1.90
C LYS A 85 6.01 -0.92 1.85
N ASN A 86 5.16 -1.94 1.75
CA ASN A 86 5.60 -3.33 1.69
C ASN A 86 6.24 -3.65 0.34
N GLU A 87 5.55 -3.26 -0.73
CA GLU A 87 6.04 -3.43 -2.10
C GLU A 87 7.05 -2.34 -2.49
N LYS A 88 7.26 -1.33 -1.61
CA LYS A 88 8.11 -0.15 -1.87
C LYS A 88 7.74 0.54 -3.18
N LYS A 89 6.46 0.73 -3.42
CA LYS A 89 5.91 1.30 -4.67
C LYS A 89 5.11 2.57 -4.40
N LEU A 90 5.24 3.54 -5.29
CA LEU A 90 4.30 4.63 -5.43
C LEU A 90 3.49 4.36 -6.69
N ILE A 91 2.16 4.28 -6.55
CA ILE A 91 1.23 3.79 -7.56
C ILE A 91 0.28 4.91 -7.97
N ASN A 92 0.02 5.06 -9.27
CA ASN A 92 -1.03 5.92 -9.81
C ASN A 92 -1.73 5.19 -10.97
N GLY A 93 -2.98 4.78 -10.76
CA GLY A 93 -3.70 3.93 -11.71
C GLY A 93 -2.99 2.61 -11.95
N ASN A 94 -2.60 2.34 -13.19
CA ASN A 94 -1.87 1.12 -13.57
C ASN A 94 -0.34 1.26 -13.53
N ASN A 95 0.17 2.49 -13.35
CA ASN A 95 1.59 2.78 -13.36
C ASN A 95 2.16 2.79 -11.94
N PHE A 96 3.42 2.44 -11.79
CA PHE A 96 4.11 2.49 -10.51
C PHE A 96 5.60 2.77 -10.66
N ILE A 97 6.19 3.34 -9.63
CA ILE A 97 7.64 3.44 -9.47
C ILE A 97 8.10 2.69 -8.22
N ILE A 98 9.28 2.10 -8.29
CA ILE A 98 9.93 1.47 -7.13
C ILE A 98 10.67 2.56 -6.33
N LEU A 99 10.45 2.56 -5.02
CA LEU A 99 11.05 3.49 -4.07
C LEU A 99 12.13 2.79 -3.25
N THR A 100 13.16 3.55 -2.88
CA THR A 100 14.09 3.16 -1.84
C THR A 100 13.51 3.43 -0.45
N GLU A 101 14.07 2.82 0.59
CA GLU A 101 13.66 3.04 1.99
C GLU A 101 13.72 4.53 2.36
N LYS A 102 14.78 5.22 1.94
CA LYS A 102 14.94 6.67 2.20
C LYS A 102 13.91 7.54 1.49
N GLU A 103 13.49 7.15 0.28
CA GLU A 103 12.41 7.83 -0.44
C GLU A 103 11.07 7.62 0.25
N ILE A 104 10.80 6.43 0.79
CA ILE A 104 9.60 6.15 1.59
C ILE A 104 9.60 7.00 2.86
N GLN A 105 10.71 7.01 3.62
CA GLN A 105 10.85 7.82 4.84
C GLN A 105 10.66 9.31 4.56
N LEU A 106 11.17 9.82 3.43
CA LEU A 106 10.93 11.20 2.98
C LEU A 106 9.44 11.48 2.76
N LEU A 107 8.74 10.61 2.05
CA LEU A 107 7.31 10.77 1.78
C LEU A 107 6.48 10.72 3.06
N GLU A 108 6.77 9.80 3.97
CA GLU A 108 6.12 9.71 5.28
C GLU A 108 6.38 10.97 6.11
N LEU A 109 7.62 11.47 6.09
CA LEU A 109 7.99 12.69 6.80
C LEU A 109 7.18 13.89 6.29
N PHE A 110 7.03 14.05 4.98
CA PHE A 110 6.24 15.14 4.41
C PHE A 110 4.75 15.00 4.72
N LEU A 111 4.20 13.78 4.68
CA LEU A 111 2.79 13.53 5.03
C LEU A 111 2.45 13.88 6.48
N ASN A 112 3.35 13.54 7.39
CA ASN A 112 3.15 13.77 8.82
C ASN A 112 3.35 15.25 9.23
N ASN A 113 3.82 16.09 8.31
CA ASN A 113 4.07 17.50 8.58
C ASN A 113 3.28 18.39 7.64
N LYS A 114 2.42 19.24 8.20
CA LYS A 114 1.62 20.20 7.43
C LYS A 114 2.41 21.46 7.00
N LYS A 115 3.61 21.65 7.54
CA LYS A 115 4.48 22.81 7.26
C LYS A 115 5.70 22.35 6.50
N PRO A 116 6.32 23.22 5.69
CA PRO A 116 7.59 22.95 5.04
C PRO A 116 8.67 22.50 6.04
N ILE A 117 9.50 21.56 5.64
CA ILE A 117 10.54 20.97 6.49
C ILE A 117 11.91 21.40 5.95
N SER A 118 12.73 22.00 6.80
CA SER A 118 14.07 22.43 6.42
C SER A 118 15.00 21.27 6.07
N LYS A 119 16.00 21.50 5.23
CA LYS A 119 16.97 20.49 4.82
C LYS A 119 17.68 19.83 6.01
N ASN A 120 18.13 20.64 6.98
CA ASN A 120 18.79 20.10 8.18
C ASN A 120 17.88 19.18 8.99
N LYS A 121 16.60 19.54 9.12
CA LYS A 121 15.61 18.69 9.81
C LYS A 121 15.35 17.39 9.05
N ILE A 122 15.25 17.46 7.72
CA ILE A 122 15.13 16.24 6.88
C ILE A 122 16.35 15.36 7.04
N LEU A 123 17.56 15.94 6.98
CA LEU A 123 18.82 15.21 7.12
C LEU A 123 18.90 14.47 8.47
N SER A 124 18.55 15.14 9.55
CA SER A 124 18.53 14.55 10.90
C SER A 124 17.48 13.45 11.03
N LEU A 125 16.24 13.66 10.56
CA LEU A 125 15.15 12.71 10.77
C LEU A 125 15.20 11.47 9.85
N VAL A 126 15.70 11.64 8.62
CA VAL A 126 15.74 10.54 7.63
C VAL A 126 17.09 9.84 7.61
N TRP A 127 18.20 10.56 7.73
CA TRP A 127 19.56 9.98 7.68
C TRP A 127 20.22 9.85 9.03
N HIS A 128 19.66 10.46 10.08
CA HIS A 128 20.22 10.46 11.44
C HIS A 128 21.62 11.10 11.51
N TYR A 129 21.92 12.02 10.59
CA TYR A 129 23.16 12.78 10.60
C TYR A 129 23.06 14.00 11.53
N SER A 130 24.19 14.47 12.01
CA SER A 130 24.25 15.73 12.78
C SER A 130 23.81 16.92 11.91
N THR A 131 23.36 17.99 12.55
CA THR A 131 22.90 19.22 11.87
C THR A 131 23.99 19.92 11.07
N ASP A 132 25.24 19.60 11.34
CA ASP A 132 26.43 20.18 10.67
C ASP A 132 26.84 19.40 9.43
N ALA A 133 26.17 18.27 9.12
CA ALA A 133 26.45 17.47 7.94
C ALA A 133 25.95 18.16 6.66
N ASP A 134 26.58 17.81 5.53
CA ASP A 134 26.26 18.39 4.23
C ASP A 134 24.82 18.07 3.79
N THR A 135 24.02 19.13 3.59
CA THR A 135 22.63 19.02 3.13
C THR A 135 22.48 18.65 1.65
N HIS A 136 23.57 18.61 0.86
CA HIS A 136 23.53 18.17 -0.53
C HIS A 136 22.99 16.75 -0.69
N THR A 137 23.15 15.90 0.33
CA THR A 137 22.52 14.57 0.37
C THR A 137 21.01 14.67 0.20
N VAL A 138 20.34 15.54 0.95
CA VAL A 138 18.87 15.74 0.87
C VAL A 138 18.45 16.22 -0.51
N GLU A 139 19.15 17.22 -1.05
CA GLU A 139 18.84 17.79 -2.37
C GLU A 139 18.96 16.73 -3.47
N THR A 140 20.04 15.92 -3.43
CA THR A 140 20.26 14.84 -4.40
C THR A 140 19.15 13.80 -4.36
N HIS A 141 18.73 13.38 -3.16
CA HIS A 141 17.66 12.39 -3.02
C HIS A 141 16.30 12.94 -3.47
N ILE A 142 15.97 14.18 -3.11
CA ILE A 142 14.72 14.83 -3.57
C ILE A 142 14.74 15.03 -5.08
N TYR A 143 15.86 15.43 -5.67
CA TYR A 143 15.99 15.56 -7.12
C TYR A 143 15.76 14.21 -7.83
N ARG A 144 16.39 13.14 -7.34
CA ARG A 144 16.20 11.79 -7.91
C ARG A 144 14.75 11.31 -7.79
N LEU A 145 14.11 11.54 -6.65
CA LEU A 145 12.70 11.18 -6.43
C LEU A 145 11.78 11.97 -7.35
N ARG A 146 11.95 13.30 -7.46
CA ARG A 146 11.21 14.13 -8.42
C ARG A 146 11.38 13.62 -9.85
N LYS A 147 12.61 13.28 -10.24
CA LYS A 147 12.91 12.76 -11.59
C LYS A 147 12.21 11.43 -11.86
N LYS A 148 12.17 10.51 -10.89
CA LYS A 148 11.41 9.25 -11.02
C LYS A 148 9.93 9.52 -11.22
N ILE A 149 9.33 10.40 -10.41
CA ILE A 149 7.91 10.74 -10.43
C ILE A 149 7.55 11.43 -11.76
N SER A 150 8.31 12.45 -12.15
CA SER A 150 8.10 13.16 -13.40
C SER A 150 8.22 12.26 -14.63
N LYS A 151 9.20 11.33 -14.64
CA LYS A 151 9.40 10.42 -15.76
C LYS A 151 8.23 9.45 -15.95
N GLU A 152 7.67 8.91 -14.88
CA GLU A 152 6.64 7.86 -14.95
C GLU A 152 5.22 8.44 -14.97
N PHE A 153 4.97 9.47 -14.17
CA PHE A 153 3.64 10.02 -13.95
C PHE A 153 3.41 11.38 -14.59
N PHE A 154 4.44 11.98 -15.22
CA PHE A 154 4.40 13.32 -15.79
C PHE A 154 4.02 14.41 -14.78
N ASP A 155 4.30 14.17 -13.48
CA ASP A 155 4.02 15.10 -12.38
C ASP A 155 5.32 15.77 -11.90
N GLU A 156 5.53 17.00 -12.33
CA GLU A 156 6.68 17.81 -11.92
C GLU A 156 6.45 18.55 -10.60
N LYS A 157 5.20 18.59 -10.11
CA LYS A 157 4.78 19.36 -8.93
C LYS A 157 4.40 18.48 -7.74
N PHE A 158 4.94 17.27 -7.68
CA PHE A 158 4.63 16.37 -6.58
C PHE A 158 5.27 16.83 -5.26
N ILE A 159 6.53 17.24 -5.27
CA ILE A 159 7.26 17.80 -4.11
C ILE A 159 7.56 19.27 -4.39
N PHE A 160 7.11 20.16 -3.51
CA PHE A 160 7.38 21.57 -3.58
C PHE A 160 8.56 21.98 -2.67
N ASN A 161 9.09 23.17 -2.90
CA ASN A 161 10.01 23.82 -1.98
C ASN A 161 9.80 25.32 -1.97
N ASN A 162 10.06 25.93 -0.83
CA ASN A 162 10.09 27.37 -0.63
C ASN A 162 11.30 27.73 0.26
N LYS A 163 11.37 28.98 0.76
CA LYS A 163 12.45 29.45 1.64
C LYS A 163 12.52 28.69 2.98
N GLU A 164 11.42 28.10 3.44
CA GLU A 164 11.35 27.37 4.70
C GLU A 164 11.74 25.89 4.55
N GLY A 165 11.62 25.32 3.35
CA GLY A 165 11.98 23.92 3.07
C GLY A 165 11.11 23.21 2.05
N TYR A 166 10.98 21.89 2.18
CA TYR A 166 10.25 21.01 1.28
C TYR A 166 8.92 20.56 1.86
N PHE A 167 7.93 20.31 0.99
CA PHE A 167 6.58 19.83 1.34
C PHE A 167 5.88 19.16 0.15
N LEU A 168 4.75 18.47 0.39
CA LEU A 168 3.89 17.84 -0.64
C LEU A 168 2.73 18.75 -1.03
#